data_8781c5e59ef3b1a30856997e4f11ea8c
#
_entry.id   8781c5e59ef3b1a30856997e4f11ea8c
#
_cell.length_a   1.000
_cell.length_b   1.000
_cell.length_c   1.000
_cell.angle_alpha   90.00
_cell.angle_beta   90.00
_cell.angle_gamma   90.00
#
_symmetry.space_group_name_H-M   'P 1'
#
loop_
_entity.id
_entity.type
_entity.pdbx_description
1 polymer ?
#
loop_
_entity_poly.entity_id
_entity_poly.type
_entity_poly.pdbx_seq_one_letter_code
_entity_poly.pdbx_strand_id
1 'polypeptide(L)'
;AVLKIWKAGRRAYVITYPEGIKDADQLVKAQGLEAFKTILAGKQLAAHWITRRTIDEMPGADICAILDALKPLMIAADPIDRHEMTAAARQALEMPENVLNDFIEMQAEIEAGKELKAEAVRMIRDAQGLINDGDAETAITLLEDRAKKLRAQAVKYESPFYSIPDYLEDEKHEPAGLKTGYDNLDKILSFPNGGITIIAGRPGHGKTTLMLNLMMNQIKRPENQGKTFFFISYEQPKKQLMRRLVMMESGHIVDSAQMDMNYAAIGRALKFGIDHEPIKNALDTLGGYIQAERLALIDHPYFVNELTGMLKKWAGRYQIGGVYVDYIQKVKARGGWKEGYLVLKAISEQFLESAKALKIPIILGAQVNRTAAANMEVLRLESLREAGDLEQDANLVLGLWNKARGAADDTGEPWERDRKTTLYIKVLKNRDGITTKPDKPESLVFDQPILKITDKTKTGTY
;
A
#
# COMPACT_ATOMS: atom_id res chain seq x y z
N ALA A 1 19.30 -30.69 -28.50
CA ALA A 1 19.83 -31.42 -27.34
C ALA A 1 19.88 -30.49 -26.11
N VAL A 2 20.55 -29.33 -26.19
CA VAL A 2 20.73 -28.36 -25.08
C VAL A 2 19.40 -27.93 -24.48
N LEU A 3 18.41 -27.54 -25.28
CA LEU A 3 17.08 -27.15 -24.81
C LEU A 3 16.36 -28.24 -24.01
N LYS A 4 16.58 -29.53 -24.33
CA LYS A 4 16.01 -30.64 -23.55
C LYS A 4 16.66 -30.77 -22.16
N ILE A 5 17.98 -30.53 -22.09
CA ILE A 5 18.76 -30.57 -20.85
C ILE A 5 18.34 -29.40 -19.94
N TRP A 6 18.19 -28.21 -20.49
CA TRP A 6 17.70 -27.02 -19.73
C TRP A 6 16.26 -27.20 -19.22
N LYS A 7 15.35 -27.70 -20.07
CA LYS A 7 13.97 -28.02 -19.64
C LYS A 7 13.90 -29.07 -18.52
N ALA A 8 14.94 -29.90 -18.38
CA ALA A 8 15.08 -30.83 -17.27
C ALA A 8 15.82 -30.24 -16.05
N GLY A 9 16.07 -28.92 -16.02
CA GLY A 9 16.74 -28.21 -14.92
C GLY A 9 18.21 -28.59 -14.74
N ARG A 10 18.90 -29.02 -15.81
CA ARG A 10 20.31 -29.47 -15.76
C ARG A 10 21.20 -28.59 -16.61
N ARG A 11 22.42 -28.33 -16.14
CA ARG A 11 23.44 -27.64 -16.93
C ARG A 11 23.92 -28.45 -18.10
N ALA A 12 24.11 -27.84 -19.26
CA ALA A 12 24.64 -28.42 -20.47
C ALA A 12 26.07 -27.91 -20.73
N TYR A 13 26.91 -28.80 -21.19
CA TYR A 13 28.26 -28.49 -21.66
C TYR A 13 28.43 -29.01 -23.08
N VAL A 14 29.23 -28.29 -23.87
CA VAL A 14 29.59 -28.67 -25.21
C VAL A 14 31.08 -29.03 -25.23
N ILE A 15 31.39 -30.13 -25.88
CA ILE A 15 32.77 -30.54 -26.21
C ILE A 15 32.91 -30.59 -27.71
N THR A 16 34.01 -30.08 -28.21
CA THR A 16 34.33 -30.10 -29.65
C THR A 16 35.36 -31.20 -29.91
N TYR A 17 35.04 -32.10 -30.78
CA TYR A 17 35.96 -33.13 -31.21
C TYR A 17 36.86 -32.63 -32.36
N PRO A 18 38.09 -33.18 -32.50
CA PRO A 18 38.93 -32.93 -33.65
C PRO A 18 38.26 -33.30 -34.98
N GLU A 19 38.73 -32.70 -36.05
CA GLU A 19 38.19 -32.97 -37.40
C GLU A 19 38.28 -34.47 -37.73
N GLY A 20 37.17 -35.02 -38.23
CA GLY A 20 37.07 -36.45 -38.58
C GLY A 20 36.61 -37.35 -37.40
N ILE A 21 36.52 -36.87 -36.18
CA ILE A 21 36.04 -37.62 -35.01
C ILE A 21 34.62 -37.20 -34.64
N LYS A 22 33.69 -38.16 -34.63
CA LYS A 22 32.26 -37.88 -34.43
C LYS A 22 31.79 -38.05 -32.99
N ASP A 23 32.48 -38.88 -32.19
CA ASP A 23 32.08 -39.20 -30.85
C ASP A 23 33.26 -39.59 -29.92
N ALA A 24 32.98 -39.77 -28.66
CA ALA A 24 33.96 -40.13 -27.62
C ALA A 24 34.62 -41.50 -27.91
N ASP A 25 33.86 -42.46 -28.42
CA ASP A 25 34.38 -43.82 -28.67
C ASP A 25 35.43 -43.79 -29.82
N GLN A 26 35.14 -43.04 -30.89
CA GLN A 26 36.12 -42.85 -31.97
C GLN A 26 37.37 -42.11 -31.50
N LEU A 27 37.23 -41.13 -30.64
CA LEU A 27 38.37 -40.38 -30.09
C LEU A 27 39.26 -41.31 -29.24
N VAL A 28 38.66 -42.06 -28.34
CA VAL A 28 39.41 -42.98 -27.48
C VAL A 28 40.12 -44.08 -28.30
N LYS A 29 39.46 -44.60 -29.33
CA LYS A 29 40.08 -45.58 -30.26
C LYS A 29 41.23 -44.99 -31.05
N ALA A 30 41.12 -43.76 -31.52
CA ALA A 30 42.12 -43.12 -32.36
C ALA A 30 43.30 -42.52 -31.57
N GLN A 31 43.06 -41.93 -30.42
CA GLN A 31 44.03 -41.05 -29.71
C GLN A 31 44.18 -41.45 -28.20
N GLY A 32 43.45 -42.43 -27.72
CA GLY A 32 43.52 -42.91 -26.36
C GLY A 32 42.68 -42.11 -25.36
N LEU A 33 42.58 -42.70 -24.12
CA LEU A 33 41.74 -42.14 -23.03
C LEU A 33 42.22 -40.77 -22.55
N GLU A 34 43.52 -40.53 -22.56
CA GLU A 34 44.10 -39.25 -22.10
C GLU A 34 43.71 -38.08 -23.01
N ALA A 35 43.63 -38.31 -24.33
CA ALA A 35 43.14 -37.34 -25.27
C ALA A 35 41.66 -36.96 -25.02
N PHE A 36 40.84 -37.96 -24.66
CA PHE A 36 39.44 -37.69 -24.27
C PHE A 36 39.33 -36.90 -22.96
N LYS A 37 40.15 -37.22 -21.95
CA LYS A 37 40.19 -36.44 -20.69
C LYS A 37 40.60 -34.99 -20.95
N THR A 38 41.55 -34.77 -21.82
CA THR A 38 42.00 -33.39 -22.17
C THR A 38 40.87 -32.62 -22.85
N ILE A 39 40.14 -33.22 -23.78
CA ILE A 39 39.01 -32.58 -24.45
C ILE A 39 37.87 -32.35 -23.45
N LEU A 40 37.61 -33.29 -22.55
CA LEU A 40 36.61 -33.13 -21.50
C LEU A 40 36.93 -32.02 -20.49
N ALA A 41 38.24 -31.81 -20.20
CA ALA A 41 38.70 -30.70 -19.37
C ALA A 41 38.49 -29.32 -20.04
N GLY A 42 38.55 -29.29 -21.39
CA GLY A 42 38.30 -28.09 -22.19
C GLY A 42 36.81 -27.86 -22.53
N LYS A 43 35.89 -28.57 -21.88
CA LYS A 43 34.43 -28.37 -22.09
C LYS A 43 34.01 -26.93 -21.87
N GLN A 44 33.21 -26.40 -22.79
CA GLN A 44 32.63 -25.08 -22.70
C GLN A 44 31.19 -25.14 -22.19
N LEU A 45 30.75 -24.11 -21.47
CA LEU A 45 29.33 -23.96 -21.13
C LEU A 45 28.51 -23.86 -22.42
N ALA A 46 27.46 -24.65 -22.52
CA ALA A 46 26.58 -24.65 -23.70
C ALA A 46 25.96 -23.26 -23.94
N ALA A 47 25.74 -22.48 -22.90
CA ALA A 47 25.26 -21.11 -22.96
C ALA A 47 26.17 -20.22 -23.79
N HIS A 48 27.46 -20.18 -23.51
CA HIS A 48 28.46 -19.41 -24.27
C HIS A 48 28.58 -19.88 -25.72
N TRP A 49 28.68 -21.20 -25.91
CA TRP A 49 28.85 -21.80 -27.25
C TRP A 49 27.66 -21.52 -28.15
N ILE A 50 26.42 -21.71 -27.65
CA ILE A 50 25.21 -21.52 -28.45
C ILE A 50 24.98 -20.05 -28.78
N THR A 51 25.29 -19.14 -27.85
CA THR A 51 25.20 -17.69 -28.08
C THR A 51 26.15 -17.25 -29.19
N ARG A 52 27.44 -17.58 -29.07
CA ARG A 52 28.43 -17.25 -30.13
C ARG A 52 28.05 -17.85 -31.47
N ARG A 53 27.70 -19.13 -31.51
CA ARG A 53 27.30 -19.81 -32.73
C ARG A 53 26.09 -19.17 -33.41
N THR A 54 25.09 -18.76 -32.62
CA THR A 54 23.91 -18.06 -33.15
C THR A 54 24.32 -16.73 -33.81
N ILE A 55 25.24 -15.99 -33.20
CA ILE A 55 25.74 -14.72 -33.72
C ILE A 55 26.56 -14.97 -34.99
N ASP A 56 27.47 -15.94 -34.97
CA ASP A 56 28.37 -16.29 -36.12
C ASP A 56 27.57 -16.81 -37.32
N GLU A 57 26.45 -17.48 -37.12
CA GLU A 57 25.55 -17.99 -38.17
C GLU A 57 24.67 -16.89 -38.81
N MET A 58 24.71 -15.64 -38.28
CA MET A 58 23.93 -14.50 -38.77
C MET A 58 24.81 -13.30 -39.18
N PRO A 59 25.76 -13.48 -40.11
CA PRO A 59 26.68 -12.41 -40.51
C PRO A 59 25.92 -11.27 -41.20
N GLY A 60 26.09 -10.05 -40.70
CA GLY A 60 25.44 -8.85 -41.25
C GLY A 60 23.97 -8.65 -40.81
N ALA A 61 23.43 -9.50 -39.96
CA ALA A 61 22.14 -9.24 -39.35
C ALA A 61 22.20 -8.03 -38.38
N ASP A 62 21.09 -7.29 -38.27
CA ASP A 62 21.01 -6.26 -37.25
C ASP A 62 20.90 -6.86 -35.84
N ILE A 63 21.20 -6.04 -34.86
CA ILE A 63 21.21 -6.46 -33.46
C ILE A 63 19.84 -7.02 -33.02
N CYS A 64 18.73 -6.43 -33.49
CA CYS A 64 17.37 -6.87 -33.13
C CYS A 64 17.11 -8.29 -33.68
N ALA A 65 17.48 -8.60 -34.89
CA ALA A 65 17.34 -9.94 -35.50
C ALA A 65 18.15 -10.99 -34.73
N ILE A 66 19.37 -10.66 -34.29
CA ILE A 66 20.20 -11.55 -33.47
C ILE A 66 19.57 -11.79 -32.10
N LEU A 67 19.08 -10.73 -31.44
CA LEU A 67 18.43 -10.84 -30.17
C LEU A 67 17.13 -11.65 -30.25
N ASP A 68 16.35 -11.51 -31.31
CA ASP A 68 15.14 -12.31 -31.56
C ASP A 68 15.47 -13.80 -31.77
N ALA A 69 16.61 -14.12 -32.39
CA ALA A 69 17.09 -15.51 -32.56
C ALA A 69 17.57 -16.11 -31.19
N LEU A 70 18.21 -15.32 -30.34
CA LEU A 70 18.68 -15.74 -29.02
C LEU A 70 17.57 -15.86 -28.00
N LYS A 71 16.50 -15.09 -28.13
CA LYS A 71 15.36 -15.01 -27.20
C LYS A 71 14.79 -16.37 -26.77
N PRO A 72 14.39 -17.30 -27.68
CA PRO A 72 13.80 -18.56 -27.23
C PRO A 72 14.79 -19.45 -26.47
N LEU A 73 16.09 -19.27 -26.72
CA LEU A 73 17.15 -19.96 -26.01
C LEU A 73 17.34 -19.40 -24.59
N MET A 74 17.36 -18.08 -24.48
CA MET A 74 17.49 -17.38 -23.19
C MET A 74 16.28 -17.61 -22.27
N ILE A 75 15.06 -17.65 -22.82
CA ILE A 75 13.84 -17.96 -22.05
C ILE A 75 13.88 -19.40 -21.52
N ALA A 76 14.42 -20.35 -22.29
CA ALA A 76 14.50 -21.75 -21.90
C ALA A 76 15.69 -22.07 -20.96
N ALA A 77 16.67 -21.18 -20.85
CA ALA A 77 17.84 -21.34 -20.00
C ALA A 77 17.51 -21.08 -18.53
N ASP A 78 18.21 -21.76 -17.62
CA ASP A 78 18.15 -21.44 -16.20
C ASP A 78 18.78 -20.05 -15.91
N PRO A 79 18.57 -19.48 -14.73
CA PRO A 79 19.06 -18.13 -14.42
C PRO A 79 20.57 -17.95 -14.59
N ILE A 80 21.37 -18.99 -14.30
CA ILE A 80 22.84 -18.92 -14.42
C ILE A 80 23.26 -19.03 -15.87
N ASP A 81 22.73 -20.00 -16.64
CA ASP A 81 23.01 -20.15 -18.05
C ASP A 81 22.52 -18.93 -18.84
N ARG A 82 21.40 -18.32 -18.43
CA ARG A 82 20.90 -17.06 -19.00
C ARG A 82 21.86 -15.90 -18.76
N HIS A 83 22.40 -15.77 -17.55
CA HIS A 83 23.42 -14.76 -17.24
C HIS A 83 24.66 -14.92 -18.12
N GLU A 84 25.12 -16.15 -18.29
CA GLU A 84 26.28 -16.46 -19.16
C GLU A 84 25.99 -16.18 -20.63
N MET A 85 24.77 -16.47 -21.12
CA MET A 85 24.35 -16.12 -22.49
C MET A 85 24.32 -14.59 -22.67
N THR A 86 23.79 -13.87 -21.67
CA THR A 86 23.73 -12.40 -21.67
C THR A 86 25.12 -11.79 -21.72
N ALA A 87 26.06 -12.32 -20.91
CA ALA A 87 27.44 -11.85 -20.89
C ALA A 87 28.16 -12.11 -22.24
N ALA A 88 27.94 -13.30 -22.84
CA ALA A 88 28.49 -13.64 -24.13
C ALA A 88 27.91 -12.79 -25.27
N ALA A 89 26.61 -12.56 -25.30
CA ALA A 89 25.94 -11.70 -26.28
C ALA A 89 26.41 -10.25 -26.16
N ARG A 90 26.51 -9.71 -24.94
CA ARG A 90 27.03 -8.37 -24.67
C ARG A 90 28.42 -8.17 -25.20
N GLN A 91 29.32 -9.13 -24.95
CA GLN A 91 30.69 -9.06 -25.42
C GLN A 91 30.76 -9.12 -26.92
N ALA A 92 29.98 -9.99 -27.58
CA ALA A 92 30.02 -10.18 -29.03
C ALA A 92 29.31 -9.05 -29.80
N LEU A 93 28.31 -8.38 -29.22
CA LEU A 93 27.54 -7.31 -29.86
C LEU A 93 27.96 -5.91 -29.37
N GLU A 94 28.96 -5.81 -28.50
CA GLU A 94 29.45 -4.55 -27.91
C GLU A 94 28.35 -3.68 -27.29
N MET A 95 27.33 -4.32 -26.67
CA MET A 95 26.16 -3.65 -26.11
C MET A 95 26.36 -3.29 -24.65
N PRO A 96 25.75 -2.16 -24.17
CA PRO A 96 25.62 -1.88 -22.73
C PRO A 96 24.77 -2.95 -22.03
N GLU A 97 25.13 -3.29 -20.79
CA GLU A 97 24.48 -4.36 -20.02
C GLU A 97 22.99 -4.13 -19.75
N ASN A 98 22.64 -2.89 -19.42
CA ASN A 98 21.26 -2.48 -19.15
C ASN A 98 20.33 -2.68 -20.36
N VAL A 99 20.78 -2.34 -21.56
CA VAL A 99 19.96 -2.45 -22.79
C VAL A 99 19.59 -3.90 -23.11
N LEU A 100 20.54 -4.82 -22.94
CA LEU A 100 20.30 -6.24 -23.21
C LEU A 100 19.41 -6.87 -22.11
N ASN A 101 19.62 -6.51 -20.85
CA ASN A 101 18.80 -7.00 -19.74
C ASN A 101 17.36 -6.51 -19.87
N ASP A 102 17.15 -5.22 -20.13
CA ASP A 102 15.81 -4.65 -20.34
C ASP A 102 15.06 -5.33 -21.49
N PHE A 103 15.77 -5.63 -22.59
CA PHE A 103 15.15 -6.36 -23.71
C PHE A 103 14.73 -7.77 -23.32
N ILE A 104 15.56 -8.51 -22.59
CA ILE A 104 15.28 -9.88 -22.16
C ILE A 104 14.11 -9.91 -21.17
N GLU A 105 14.10 -9.01 -20.18
CA GLU A 105 13.03 -8.91 -19.19
C GLU A 105 11.70 -8.53 -19.84
N MET A 106 11.67 -7.51 -20.68
CA MET A 106 10.48 -7.09 -21.41
C MET A 106 9.90 -8.24 -22.24
N GLN A 107 10.74 -9.01 -22.93
CA GLN A 107 10.29 -10.12 -23.75
C GLN A 107 9.79 -11.31 -22.92
N ALA A 108 10.43 -11.60 -21.79
CA ALA A 108 9.98 -12.64 -20.85
C ALA A 108 8.60 -12.28 -20.23
N GLU A 109 8.38 -11.01 -19.90
CA GLU A 109 7.09 -10.52 -19.41
C GLU A 109 5.97 -10.65 -20.46
N ILE A 110 6.26 -10.33 -21.72
CA ILE A 110 5.29 -10.46 -22.82
C ILE A 110 4.89 -11.92 -23.03
N GLU A 111 5.84 -12.86 -22.98
CA GLU A 111 5.58 -14.28 -23.18
C GLU A 111 4.81 -14.89 -21.99
N ALA A 112 5.23 -14.59 -20.77
CA ALA A 112 4.52 -14.99 -19.55
C ALA A 112 3.08 -14.43 -19.54
N GLY A 113 2.89 -13.20 -20.01
CA GLY A 113 1.57 -12.59 -20.15
C GLY A 113 0.69 -13.31 -21.19
N LYS A 114 1.24 -13.79 -22.28
CA LYS A 114 0.49 -14.56 -23.30
C LYS A 114 0.06 -15.93 -22.77
N GLU A 115 0.96 -16.66 -22.10
CA GLU A 115 0.63 -17.95 -21.48
C GLU A 115 -0.43 -17.80 -20.40
N LEU A 116 -0.28 -16.81 -19.53
CA LEU A 116 -1.24 -16.49 -18.47
C LEU A 116 -2.62 -16.16 -19.02
N LYS A 117 -2.66 -15.36 -20.11
CA LYS A 117 -3.90 -15.01 -20.81
C LYS A 117 -4.55 -16.24 -21.43
N ALA A 118 -3.78 -17.12 -22.06
CA ALA A 118 -4.29 -18.34 -22.66
C ALA A 118 -4.86 -19.32 -21.61
N GLU A 119 -4.22 -19.40 -20.43
CA GLU A 119 -4.69 -20.23 -19.33
C GLU A 119 -5.96 -19.63 -18.67
N ALA A 120 -6.04 -18.33 -18.50
CA ALA A 120 -7.23 -17.64 -18.03
C ALA A 120 -8.44 -17.85 -18.97
N VAL A 121 -8.22 -17.79 -20.27
CA VAL A 121 -9.28 -18.07 -21.28
C VAL A 121 -9.75 -19.51 -21.19
N ARG A 122 -8.86 -20.49 -21.02
CA ARG A 122 -9.23 -21.90 -20.81
C ARG A 122 -10.05 -22.07 -19.53
N MET A 123 -9.63 -21.46 -18.44
CA MET A 123 -10.34 -21.49 -17.16
C MET A 123 -11.79 -20.99 -17.28
N ILE A 124 -11.98 -19.85 -17.98
CA ILE A 124 -13.31 -19.27 -18.19
C ILE A 124 -14.17 -20.22 -19.04
N ARG A 125 -13.60 -20.83 -20.07
CA ARG A 125 -14.32 -21.78 -20.93
C ARG A 125 -14.76 -23.04 -20.17
N ASP A 126 -13.87 -23.60 -19.35
CA ASP A 126 -14.16 -24.79 -18.53
C ASP A 126 -15.28 -24.49 -17.53
N ALA A 127 -15.23 -23.34 -16.86
CA ALA A 127 -16.28 -22.90 -15.93
C ALA A 127 -17.61 -22.67 -16.64
N GLN A 128 -17.60 -22.12 -17.86
CA GLN A 128 -18.80 -21.90 -18.66
C GLN A 128 -19.45 -23.21 -19.08
N GLY A 129 -18.66 -24.24 -19.37
CA GLY A 129 -19.16 -25.61 -19.60
C GLY A 129 -19.93 -26.13 -18.39
N LEU A 130 -19.34 -26.07 -17.20
CA LEU A 130 -19.98 -26.53 -15.96
C LEU A 130 -21.28 -25.77 -15.64
N ILE A 131 -21.31 -24.46 -15.87
CA ILE A 131 -22.53 -23.65 -15.69
C ILE A 131 -23.63 -24.09 -16.65
N ASN A 132 -23.28 -24.36 -17.91
CA ASN A 132 -24.25 -24.84 -18.91
C ASN A 132 -24.81 -26.24 -18.57
N ASP A 133 -24.01 -27.07 -17.90
CA ASP A 133 -24.41 -28.41 -17.41
C ASP A 133 -25.19 -28.34 -16.08
N GLY A 134 -25.43 -27.14 -15.54
CA GLY A 134 -26.18 -26.89 -14.31
C GLY A 134 -25.39 -27.00 -13.01
N ASP A 135 -24.10 -27.20 -13.09
CA ASP A 135 -23.19 -27.35 -11.91
C ASP A 135 -22.44 -26.02 -11.60
N ALA A 136 -23.20 -25.06 -11.12
CA ALA A 136 -22.65 -23.73 -10.78
C ALA A 136 -21.69 -23.76 -9.58
N GLU A 137 -21.88 -24.66 -8.63
CA GLU A 137 -21.04 -24.75 -7.42
C GLU A 137 -19.63 -25.27 -7.75
N THR A 138 -19.54 -26.30 -8.60
CA THR A 138 -18.25 -26.80 -9.11
C THR A 138 -17.56 -25.74 -10.00
N ALA A 139 -18.31 -24.98 -10.79
CA ALA A 139 -17.75 -23.90 -11.60
C ALA A 139 -17.11 -22.79 -10.73
N ILE A 140 -17.77 -22.39 -9.65
CA ILE A 140 -17.24 -21.38 -8.70
C ILE A 140 -15.96 -21.89 -8.04
N THR A 141 -15.96 -23.13 -7.54
CA THR A 141 -14.80 -23.77 -6.91
C THR A 141 -13.61 -23.84 -7.88
N LEU A 142 -13.88 -24.24 -9.13
CA LEU A 142 -12.85 -24.29 -10.19
C LEU A 142 -12.24 -22.93 -10.47
N LEU A 143 -13.09 -21.89 -10.55
CA LEU A 143 -12.63 -20.51 -10.78
C LEU A 143 -11.77 -19.99 -9.61
N GLU A 144 -12.19 -20.25 -8.38
CA GLU A 144 -11.44 -19.83 -7.18
C GLU A 144 -10.06 -20.50 -7.09
N ASP A 145 -9.98 -21.81 -7.25
CA ASP A 145 -8.74 -22.58 -7.17
C ASP A 145 -7.76 -22.23 -8.30
N ARG A 146 -8.26 -22.16 -9.53
CA ARG A 146 -7.41 -21.81 -10.67
C ARG A 146 -6.99 -20.34 -10.68
N ALA A 147 -7.90 -19.41 -10.27
CA ALA A 147 -7.54 -18.00 -10.11
C ALA A 147 -6.44 -17.80 -9.06
N LYS A 148 -6.47 -18.58 -7.96
CA LYS A 148 -5.42 -18.56 -6.94
C LYS A 148 -4.07 -19.03 -7.51
N LYS A 149 -4.06 -20.11 -8.32
CA LYS A 149 -2.87 -20.60 -9.01
C LYS A 149 -2.33 -19.60 -10.02
N LEU A 150 -3.19 -19.01 -10.85
CA LEU A 150 -2.80 -18.00 -11.84
C LEU A 150 -2.23 -16.74 -11.19
N ARG A 151 -2.80 -16.30 -10.05
CA ARG A 151 -2.25 -15.18 -9.27
C ARG A 151 -0.86 -15.50 -8.71
N ALA A 152 -0.64 -16.74 -8.26
CA ALA A 152 0.68 -17.17 -7.77
C ALA A 152 1.73 -17.22 -8.90
N GLN A 153 1.33 -17.57 -10.13
CA GLN A 153 2.21 -17.57 -11.32
C GLN A 153 2.45 -16.16 -11.87
N ALA A 154 1.47 -15.24 -11.69
CA ALA A 154 1.57 -13.85 -12.11
C ALA A 154 2.41 -12.98 -11.16
N VAL A 155 2.91 -13.53 -10.06
CA VAL A 155 3.87 -12.82 -9.20
C VAL A 155 5.12 -12.56 -10.01
N LYS A 156 5.37 -11.30 -10.37
CA LYS A 156 6.62 -10.88 -10.99
C LYS A 156 7.78 -11.35 -10.11
N TYR A 157 8.74 -12.02 -10.71
CA TYR A 157 10.00 -12.31 -10.03
C TYR A 157 10.74 -10.97 -9.89
N GLU A 158 10.64 -10.37 -8.72
CA GLU A 158 11.51 -9.26 -8.37
C GLU A 158 12.88 -9.83 -7.98
N SER A 159 13.93 -9.28 -8.54
CA SER A 159 15.29 -9.65 -8.14
C SER A 159 15.42 -9.52 -6.61
N PRO A 160 15.94 -10.53 -5.91
CA PRO A 160 16.18 -10.40 -4.48
C PRO A 160 17.34 -9.43 -4.17
N PHE A 161 18.05 -8.99 -5.19
CA PHE A 161 19.17 -8.07 -5.07
C PHE A 161 18.71 -6.65 -5.37
N TYR A 162 18.71 -5.81 -4.33
CA TYR A 162 18.43 -4.39 -4.43
C TYR A 162 19.75 -3.65 -4.67
N SER A 163 19.95 -3.14 -5.88
CA SER A 163 21.21 -2.50 -6.28
C SER A 163 21.30 -1.06 -5.75
N ILE A 164 22.52 -0.54 -5.61
CA ILE A 164 22.71 0.88 -5.23
C ILE A 164 22.11 1.86 -6.27
N PRO A 165 22.22 1.63 -7.59
CA PRO A 165 21.50 2.45 -8.57
C PRO A 165 19.98 2.43 -8.38
N ASP A 166 19.35 1.28 -8.14
CA ASP A 166 17.91 1.17 -7.90
C ASP A 166 17.52 1.92 -6.62
N TYR A 167 18.29 1.76 -5.55
CA TYR A 167 18.10 2.52 -4.31
C TYR A 167 18.12 4.03 -4.55
N LEU A 168 19.11 4.53 -5.28
CA LEU A 168 19.24 5.97 -5.56
C LEU A 168 18.12 6.49 -6.47
N GLU A 169 17.59 5.66 -7.36
CA GLU A 169 16.46 6.01 -8.21
C GLU A 169 15.15 6.03 -7.42
N ASP A 170 14.93 5.02 -6.59
CA ASP A 170 13.77 4.96 -5.69
C ASP A 170 13.75 6.15 -4.73
N GLU A 171 14.89 6.50 -4.11
CA GLU A 171 15.01 7.67 -3.23
C GLU A 171 14.64 9.00 -3.94
N LYS A 172 15.01 9.16 -5.22
CA LYS A 172 14.63 10.36 -5.99
C LYS A 172 13.13 10.44 -6.26
N HIS A 173 12.46 9.30 -6.37
CA HIS A 173 11.06 9.19 -6.74
C HIS A 173 10.15 8.86 -5.55
N GLU A 174 10.72 8.62 -4.34
CA GLU A 174 9.91 8.37 -3.16
C GLU A 174 9.11 9.63 -2.80
N PRO A 175 7.77 9.58 -2.90
CA PRO A 175 6.96 10.74 -2.56
C PRO A 175 7.05 11.00 -1.05
N ALA A 176 7.28 12.24 -0.69
CA ALA A 176 7.26 12.66 0.72
C ALA A 176 5.98 12.18 1.40
N GLY A 177 6.09 11.73 2.63
CA GLY A 177 4.94 11.31 3.43
C GLY A 177 3.86 12.40 3.52
N LEU A 178 2.61 12.00 3.67
CA LEU A 178 1.48 12.91 3.71
C LEU A 178 1.54 13.79 4.97
N LYS A 179 1.61 15.09 4.80
CA LYS A 179 1.66 16.08 5.90
C LYS A 179 0.33 16.17 6.64
N THR A 180 0.37 16.49 7.93
CA THR A 180 -0.82 16.63 8.79
C THR A 180 -1.57 17.94 8.55
N GLY A 181 -0.87 18.97 8.11
CA GLY A 181 -1.36 20.33 7.99
C GLY A 181 -1.29 21.14 9.29
N TYR A 182 -0.64 20.60 10.32
CA TYR A 182 -0.27 21.30 11.54
C TYR A 182 1.25 21.51 11.57
N ASP A 183 1.70 22.75 11.62
CA ASP A 183 3.10 23.11 11.46
C ASP A 183 4.00 22.44 12.50
N ASN A 184 3.53 22.29 13.74
CA ASN A 184 4.30 21.67 14.80
C ASN A 184 4.42 20.14 14.61
N LEU A 185 3.34 19.48 14.18
CA LEU A 185 3.38 18.05 13.88
C LEU A 185 4.19 17.76 12.62
N ASP A 186 4.06 18.59 11.60
CA ASP A 186 4.74 18.43 10.29
C ASP A 186 6.28 18.57 10.38
N LYS A 187 6.81 19.12 11.49
CA LYS A 187 8.25 19.16 11.79
C LYS A 187 8.81 17.83 12.29
N ILE A 188 7.97 16.98 12.88
CA ILE A 188 8.39 15.76 13.58
C ILE A 188 7.84 14.48 12.95
N LEU A 189 6.77 14.57 12.14
CA LEU A 189 6.15 13.42 11.50
C LEU A 189 5.49 13.75 10.17
N SER A 190 5.30 12.71 9.38
CA SER A 190 4.37 12.66 8.24
C SER A 190 3.71 11.29 8.23
N PHE A 191 2.55 11.16 7.62
CA PHE A 191 1.91 9.86 7.45
C PHE A 191 2.61 9.10 6.31
N PRO A 192 3.14 7.89 6.56
CA PRO A 192 3.95 7.16 5.60
C PRO A 192 3.10 6.70 4.41
N ASN A 193 3.59 6.92 3.20
CA ASN A 193 3.05 6.27 2.02
C ASN A 193 3.36 4.77 2.07
N GLY A 194 2.38 3.94 1.75
CA GLY A 194 2.54 2.49 1.89
C GLY A 194 2.57 1.98 3.34
N GLY A 195 2.14 2.79 4.30
CA GLY A 195 2.11 2.44 5.71
C GLY A 195 0.79 2.74 6.42
N ILE A 196 0.63 2.23 7.63
CA ILE A 196 -0.51 2.53 8.49
C ILE A 196 -0.10 3.42 9.66
N THR A 197 -0.97 4.40 9.92
CA THR A 197 -0.90 5.27 11.09
C THR A 197 -2.09 4.99 12.01
N ILE A 198 -1.84 4.84 13.30
CA ILE A 198 -2.89 4.68 14.31
C ILE A 198 -3.06 5.96 15.10
N ILE A 199 -4.30 6.46 15.19
CA ILE A 199 -4.70 7.53 16.09
C ILE A 199 -5.47 6.90 17.24
N ALA A 200 -4.78 6.76 18.38
CA ALA A 200 -5.29 6.09 19.59
C ALA A 200 -5.79 7.10 20.61
N GLY A 201 -6.94 6.83 21.21
CA GLY A 201 -7.47 7.69 22.27
C GLY A 201 -8.73 7.13 22.92
N ARG A 202 -9.05 7.59 24.12
CA ARG A 202 -10.27 7.21 24.85
C ARG A 202 -11.54 7.67 24.12
N PRO A 203 -12.69 7.06 24.38
CA PRO A 203 -13.98 7.58 23.92
C PRO A 203 -14.16 9.05 24.32
N GLY A 204 -14.68 9.86 23.39
CA GLY A 204 -14.95 11.28 23.66
C GLY A 204 -13.75 12.23 23.62
N HIS A 205 -12.51 11.74 23.47
CA HIS A 205 -11.32 12.60 23.40
C HIS A 205 -11.09 13.27 22.03
N GLY A 206 -11.98 13.09 21.05
CA GLY A 206 -11.96 13.83 19.80
C GLY A 206 -11.25 13.15 18.63
N LYS A 207 -11.07 11.80 18.62
CA LYS A 207 -10.46 11.04 17.51
C LYS A 207 -11.07 11.36 16.16
N THR A 208 -12.39 11.14 16.01
CA THR A 208 -13.13 11.45 14.78
C THR A 208 -12.93 12.90 14.34
N THR A 209 -12.99 13.83 15.31
CA THR A 209 -12.79 15.25 15.04
C THR A 209 -11.38 15.54 14.54
N LEU A 210 -10.35 14.97 15.16
CA LEU A 210 -8.97 15.12 14.71
C LEU A 210 -8.80 14.55 13.31
N MET A 211 -9.30 13.34 13.04
CA MET A 211 -9.20 12.69 11.74
C MET A 211 -9.88 13.51 10.63
N LEU A 212 -11.05 14.10 10.90
CA LEU A 212 -11.72 15.00 9.96
C LEU A 212 -10.92 16.29 9.72
N ASN A 213 -10.36 16.91 10.78
CA ASN A 213 -9.51 18.09 10.63
C ASN A 213 -8.24 17.79 9.81
N LEU A 214 -7.57 16.67 10.09
CA LEU A 214 -6.41 16.22 9.32
C LEU A 214 -6.75 16.07 7.84
N MET A 215 -7.83 15.36 7.53
CA MET A 215 -8.29 15.15 6.17
C MET A 215 -8.60 16.48 5.46
N MET A 216 -9.31 17.40 6.13
CA MET A 216 -9.64 18.70 5.55
C MET A 216 -8.41 19.60 5.35
N ASN A 217 -7.46 19.59 6.30
CA ASN A 217 -6.20 20.28 6.13
C ASN A 217 -5.44 19.76 4.90
N GLN A 218 -5.41 18.43 4.70
CA GLN A 218 -4.74 17.80 3.56
C GLN A 218 -5.42 18.10 2.23
N ILE A 219 -6.76 18.06 2.18
CA ILE A 219 -7.52 18.42 0.98
C ILE A 219 -7.21 19.87 0.54
N LYS A 220 -7.03 20.80 1.49
CA LYS A 220 -6.76 22.20 1.20
C LYS A 220 -5.35 22.49 0.69
N ARG A 221 -4.40 21.55 0.85
CA ARG A 221 -3.00 21.76 0.45
C ARG A 221 -2.83 21.70 -1.07
N PRO A 222 -2.06 22.63 -1.67
CA PRO A 222 -1.83 22.67 -3.12
C PRO A 222 -1.20 21.37 -3.67
N GLU A 223 -0.26 20.76 -2.94
CA GLU A 223 0.41 19.52 -3.33
C GLU A 223 -0.51 18.30 -3.38
N ASN A 224 -1.70 18.42 -2.83
CA ASN A 224 -2.74 17.39 -2.85
C ASN A 224 -3.88 17.72 -3.83
N GLN A 225 -3.70 18.72 -4.70
CA GLN A 225 -4.68 19.02 -5.73
C GLN A 225 -4.84 17.82 -6.67
N GLY A 226 -6.08 17.45 -6.98
CA GLY A 226 -6.39 16.26 -7.79
C GLY A 226 -6.42 14.94 -7.04
N LYS A 227 -5.98 14.89 -5.77
CA LYS A 227 -6.07 13.67 -4.95
C LYS A 227 -7.42 13.55 -4.25
N THR A 228 -7.91 12.30 -4.14
CA THR A 228 -9.13 11.93 -3.43
C THR A 228 -8.80 11.45 -2.02
N PHE A 229 -9.51 11.93 -1.03
CA PHE A 229 -9.43 11.50 0.36
C PHE A 229 -10.70 10.77 0.75
N PHE A 230 -10.56 9.57 1.32
CA PHE A 230 -11.66 8.72 1.74
C PHE A 230 -11.77 8.72 3.26
N PHE A 231 -12.96 9.00 3.78
CA PHE A 231 -13.30 8.82 5.20
C PHE A 231 -14.33 7.72 5.34
N ILE A 232 -13.96 6.62 5.94
CA ILE A 232 -14.76 5.41 6.09
C ILE A 232 -15.14 5.29 7.56
N SER A 233 -16.42 5.46 7.86
CA SER A 233 -16.94 5.44 9.22
C SER A 233 -17.75 4.17 9.48
N TYR A 234 -17.39 3.48 10.54
CA TYR A 234 -18.14 2.34 11.06
C TYR A 234 -18.99 2.70 12.29
N GLU A 235 -18.92 3.95 12.73
CA GLU A 235 -19.65 4.42 13.91
C GLU A 235 -20.70 5.47 13.58
N GLN A 236 -20.34 6.46 12.79
CA GLN A 236 -21.22 7.61 12.51
C GLN A 236 -21.70 7.59 11.04
N PRO A 237 -23.02 7.80 10.81
CA PRO A 237 -23.55 7.97 9.46
C PRO A 237 -22.90 9.16 8.74
N LYS A 238 -22.71 9.05 7.42
CA LYS A 238 -22.13 10.11 6.57
C LYS A 238 -22.86 11.46 6.72
N LYS A 239 -24.17 11.44 6.98
CA LYS A 239 -24.93 12.67 7.28
C LYS A 239 -24.43 13.39 8.53
N GLN A 240 -24.03 12.64 9.56
CA GLN A 240 -23.48 13.24 10.79
C GLN A 240 -22.07 13.77 10.56
N LEU A 241 -21.24 13.05 9.80
CA LEU A 241 -19.90 13.50 9.42
C LEU A 241 -19.99 14.78 8.59
N MET A 242 -20.87 14.82 7.58
CA MET A 242 -21.09 16.03 6.79
C MET A 242 -21.49 17.23 7.64
N ARG A 243 -22.39 17.05 8.63
CA ARG A 243 -22.77 18.14 9.54
C ARG A 243 -21.57 18.63 10.36
N ARG A 244 -20.67 17.72 10.80
CA ARG A 244 -19.43 18.12 11.48
C ARG A 244 -18.51 18.92 10.57
N LEU A 245 -18.37 18.53 9.29
CA LEU A 245 -17.60 19.27 8.32
C LEU A 245 -18.18 20.66 8.06
N VAL A 246 -19.49 20.78 7.94
CA VAL A 246 -20.16 22.09 7.83
C VAL A 246 -19.86 22.98 9.05
N MET A 247 -19.91 22.44 10.26
CA MET A 247 -19.52 23.16 11.48
C MET A 247 -18.07 23.66 11.43
N MET A 248 -17.16 22.77 11.02
CA MET A 248 -15.73 23.08 10.96
C MET A 248 -15.42 24.17 9.90
N GLU A 249 -16.07 24.10 8.74
CA GLU A 249 -15.83 25.04 7.65
C GLU A 249 -16.55 26.37 7.87
N SER A 250 -17.76 26.38 8.42
CA SER A 250 -18.47 27.64 8.69
C SER A 250 -17.80 28.46 9.79
N GLY A 251 -17.08 27.81 10.71
CA GLY A 251 -16.47 28.49 11.86
C GLY A 251 -17.48 29.28 12.70
N HIS A 252 -18.78 29.12 12.42
CA HIS A 252 -19.85 29.93 12.97
C HIS A 252 -20.47 29.31 14.22
N ILE A 253 -20.61 30.13 15.27
CA ILE A 253 -21.30 29.80 16.49
C ILE A 253 -22.61 30.53 16.48
N VAL A 254 -23.71 29.79 16.35
CA VAL A 254 -25.06 30.38 16.28
C VAL A 254 -25.49 30.95 17.65
N ASP A 255 -25.01 30.35 18.72
CA ASP A 255 -25.26 30.85 20.10
C ASP A 255 -24.08 30.41 21.00
N SER A 256 -23.41 31.40 21.61
CA SER A 256 -22.26 31.19 22.49
C SER A 256 -22.61 30.58 23.85
N ALA A 257 -23.87 30.62 24.24
CA ALA A 257 -24.31 30.17 25.55
C ALA A 257 -24.63 28.65 25.65
N GLN A 258 -24.77 27.96 24.50
CA GLN A 258 -25.21 26.57 24.46
C GLN A 258 -24.40 25.73 23.46
N MET A 259 -23.28 25.17 23.93
CA MET A 259 -22.36 24.35 23.09
C MET A 259 -23.04 23.19 22.38
N ASP A 260 -24.05 22.55 22.95
CA ASP A 260 -24.78 21.44 22.30
C ASP A 260 -25.73 21.93 21.18
N MET A 261 -26.06 23.23 21.15
CA MET A 261 -26.97 23.82 20.18
C MET A 261 -26.35 23.99 18.77
N ASN A 262 -25.04 24.11 18.65
CA ASN A 262 -24.45 24.37 17.32
C ASN A 262 -24.70 23.23 16.32
N TYR A 263 -24.53 21.98 16.74
CA TYR A 263 -24.80 20.83 15.88
C TYR A 263 -26.29 20.72 15.53
N ALA A 264 -27.18 20.96 16.51
CA ALA A 264 -28.63 20.98 16.30
C ALA A 264 -29.09 22.21 15.53
N ALA A 265 -28.47 23.36 15.77
CA ALA A 265 -28.77 24.64 15.07
C ALA A 265 -28.47 24.55 13.58
N ILE A 266 -27.31 24.00 13.17
CA ILE A 266 -27.01 23.73 11.75
C ILE A 266 -28.07 22.81 11.16
N GLY A 267 -28.45 21.73 11.87
CA GLY A 267 -29.51 20.83 11.42
C GLY A 267 -30.84 21.50 11.22
N ARG A 268 -31.22 22.45 12.11
CA ARG A 268 -32.44 23.28 11.98
C ARG A 268 -32.32 24.26 10.81
N ALA A 269 -31.20 24.98 10.72
CA ALA A 269 -30.96 25.94 9.63
C ALA A 269 -31.11 25.25 8.27
N LEU A 270 -30.49 24.11 8.08
CA LEU A 270 -30.61 23.32 6.85
C LEU A 270 -32.01 22.77 6.60
N LYS A 271 -32.72 22.36 7.67
CA LYS A 271 -34.08 21.81 7.55
C LYS A 271 -35.12 22.88 7.20
N PHE A 272 -34.98 24.08 7.75
CA PHE A 272 -35.96 25.16 7.60
C PHE A 272 -35.53 26.22 6.58
N GLY A 273 -34.44 25.99 5.83
CA GLY A 273 -33.93 26.92 4.82
C GLY A 273 -33.54 28.27 5.40
N ILE A 274 -33.06 28.29 6.66
CA ILE A 274 -32.59 29.52 7.28
C ILE A 274 -31.38 30.03 6.51
N ASP A 275 -31.50 31.26 6.02
CA ASP A 275 -30.42 31.91 5.27
C ASP A 275 -29.30 32.33 6.24
N HIS A 276 -28.15 31.68 6.07
CA HIS A 276 -27.00 31.90 6.93
C HIS A 276 -25.72 31.81 6.12
N GLU A 277 -25.13 32.94 5.80
CA GLU A 277 -24.01 33.08 4.86
C GLU A 277 -22.83 32.17 5.19
N PRO A 278 -22.32 32.06 6.44
CA PRO A 278 -21.24 31.13 6.77
C PRO A 278 -21.57 29.65 6.50
N ILE A 279 -22.82 29.24 6.69
CA ILE A 279 -23.26 27.85 6.41
C ILE A 279 -23.32 27.63 4.90
N LYS A 280 -23.79 28.60 4.11
CA LYS A 280 -23.81 28.51 2.65
C LYS A 280 -22.38 28.37 2.11
N ASN A 281 -21.48 29.27 2.52
CA ASN A 281 -20.08 29.24 2.09
C ASN A 281 -19.40 27.91 2.44
N ALA A 282 -19.71 27.32 3.61
CA ALA A 282 -19.22 26.00 3.99
C ALA A 282 -19.79 24.89 3.08
N LEU A 283 -21.09 24.94 2.74
CA LEU A 283 -21.72 23.99 1.84
C LEU A 283 -21.15 24.08 0.43
N ASP A 284 -20.94 25.30 -0.10
CA ASP A 284 -20.36 25.53 -1.41
C ASP A 284 -18.91 25.01 -1.47
N THR A 285 -18.11 25.28 -0.43
CA THR A 285 -16.74 24.77 -0.32
C THR A 285 -16.70 23.23 -0.32
N LEU A 286 -17.51 22.62 0.55
CA LEU A 286 -17.57 21.15 0.63
C LEU A 286 -18.17 20.53 -0.64
N GLY A 287 -19.18 21.18 -1.23
CA GLY A 287 -19.78 20.82 -2.50
C GLY A 287 -18.74 20.81 -3.62
N GLY A 288 -17.90 21.85 -3.68
CA GLY A 288 -16.78 21.91 -4.61
C GLY A 288 -15.80 20.76 -4.48
N TYR A 289 -15.42 20.36 -3.26
CA TYR A 289 -14.54 19.21 -3.05
C TYR A 289 -15.20 17.88 -3.45
N ILE A 290 -16.50 17.72 -3.23
CA ILE A 290 -17.25 16.52 -3.61
C ILE A 290 -17.38 16.42 -5.14
N GLN A 291 -17.75 17.55 -5.81
CA GLN A 291 -17.87 17.61 -7.27
C GLN A 291 -16.54 17.36 -7.97
N ALA A 292 -15.44 17.83 -7.37
CA ALA A 292 -14.08 17.58 -7.84
C ALA A 292 -13.56 16.19 -7.46
N GLU A 293 -14.40 15.30 -6.92
CA GLU A 293 -14.07 13.93 -6.46
C GLU A 293 -12.90 13.90 -5.45
N ARG A 294 -12.71 14.97 -4.64
CA ARG A 294 -11.62 15.09 -3.67
C ARG A 294 -11.99 14.65 -2.25
N LEU A 295 -13.28 14.67 -1.91
CA LEU A 295 -13.83 14.33 -0.61
C LEU A 295 -14.85 13.19 -0.75
N ALA A 296 -14.56 12.03 -0.18
CA ALA A 296 -15.45 10.89 -0.16
C ALA A 296 -15.78 10.47 1.28
N LEU A 297 -17.07 10.45 1.65
CA LEU A 297 -17.58 9.99 2.94
C LEU A 297 -18.35 8.68 2.75
N ILE A 298 -17.96 7.64 3.48
CA ILE A 298 -18.50 6.29 3.36
C ILE A 298 -18.93 5.80 4.75
N ASP A 299 -20.17 5.33 4.86
CA ASP A 299 -20.73 4.75 6.09
C ASP A 299 -21.24 3.31 5.88
N HIS A 300 -20.84 2.68 4.78
CA HIS A 300 -21.15 1.28 4.51
C HIS A 300 -20.23 0.36 5.33
N PRO A 301 -20.82 -0.63 6.06
CA PRO A 301 -20.05 -1.50 6.96
C PRO A 301 -19.39 -2.67 6.20
N TYR A 302 -18.42 -2.37 5.35
CA TYR A 302 -17.64 -3.38 4.63
C TYR A 302 -16.91 -4.33 5.58
N PHE A 303 -16.81 -5.60 5.20
CA PHE A 303 -15.77 -6.46 5.76
C PHE A 303 -14.39 -5.99 5.26
N VAL A 304 -13.33 -6.27 6.01
CA VAL A 304 -11.98 -5.78 5.66
C VAL A 304 -11.54 -6.20 4.26
N ASN A 305 -11.78 -7.45 3.87
CA ASN A 305 -11.45 -7.95 2.53
C ASN A 305 -12.25 -7.27 1.41
N GLU A 306 -13.51 -6.90 1.67
CA GLU A 306 -14.33 -6.14 0.74
C GLU A 306 -13.79 -4.71 0.61
N LEU A 307 -13.48 -4.07 1.74
CA LEU A 307 -12.93 -2.72 1.75
C LEU A 307 -11.58 -2.65 1.02
N THR A 308 -10.67 -3.57 1.30
CA THR A 308 -9.36 -3.61 0.62
C THR A 308 -9.51 -3.90 -0.89
N GLY A 309 -10.49 -4.71 -1.29
CA GLY A 309 -10.88 -4.89 -2.67
C GLY A 309 -11.44 -3.61 -3.32
N MET A 310 -12.24 -2.84 -2.57
CA MET A 310 -12.74 -1.54 -3.04
C MET A 310 -11.62 -0.50 -3.14
N LEU A 311 -10.67 -0.46 -2.19
CA LEU A 311 -9.51 0.42 -2.27
C LEU A 311 -8.70 0.19 -3.55
N LYS A 312 -8.49 -1.07 -3.95
CA LYS A 312 -7.84 -1.40 -5.23
C LYS A 312 -8.62 -0.87 -6.44
N LYS A 313 -9.96 -1.02 -6.44
CA LYS A 313 -10.83 -0.49 -7.52
C LYS A 313 -10.79 1.04 -7.55
N TRP A 314 -10.83 1.70 -6.39
CA TRP A 314 -10.75 3.16 -6.30
C TRP A 314 -9.37 3.69 -6.72
N ALA A 315 -8.28 3.01 -6.36
CA ALA A 315 -6.94 3.36 -6.83
C ALA A 315 -6.77 3.29 -8.35
N GLY A 316 -7.52 2.40 -9.02
CA GLY A 316 -7.57 2.36 -10.50
C GLY A 316 -8.34 3.52 -11.14
N ARG A 317 -9.16 4.27 -10.36
CA ARG A 317 -9.96 5.39 -10.85
C ARG A 317 -9.51 6.75 -10.31
N TYR A 318 -9.04 6.80 -9.08
CA TYR A 318 -8.69 8.01 -8.35
C TYR A 318 -7.23 7.98 -7.90
N GLN A 319 -6.58 9.13 -7.89
CA GLN A 319 -5.32 9.28 -7.18
C GLN A 319 -5.62 9.43 -5.69
N ILE A 320 -5.45 8.35 -4.92
CA ILE A 320 -5.77 8.34 -3.49
C ILE A 320 -4.73 9.16 -2.72
N GLY A 321 -5.16 10.22 -2.05
CA GLY A 321 -4.33 11.05 -1.18
C GLY A 321 -4.18 10.49 0.23
N GLY A 322 -5.24 9.81 0.73
CA GLY A 322 -5.26 9.19 2.05
C GLY A 322 -6.58 8.52 2.35
N VAL A 323 -6.54 7.49 3.21
CA VAL A 323 -7.71 6.72 3.65
C VAL A 323 -7.81 6.79 5.16
N TYR A 324 -8.94 7.26 5.66
CA TYR A 324 -9.27 7.36 7.08
C TYR A 324 -10.32 6.33 7.44
N VAL A 325 -10.08 5.52 8.48
CA VAL A 325 -11.02 4.50 8.97
C VAL A 325 -11.36 4.76 10.45
N ASP A 326 -12.60 5.09 10.74
CA ASP A 326 -13.08 5.42 12.09
C ASP A 326 -14.14 4.40 12.55
N TYR A 327 -13.78 3.44 13.40
CA TYR A 327 -12.50 3.03 13.94
C TYR A 327 -12.29 1.51 13.76
N ILE A 328 -11.05 1.07 13.84
CA ILE A 328 -10.65 -0.28 13.45
C ILE A 328 -11.38 -1.40 14.19
N GLN A 329 -11.69 -1.25 15.49
CA GLN A 329 -12.38 -2.27 16.27
C GLN A 329 -13.83 -2.54 15.82
N LYS A 330 -14.40 -1.71 14.95
CA LYS A 330 -15.74 -1.92 14.37
C LYS A 330 -15.67 -2.60 12.99
N VAL A 331 -14.50 -2.65 12.38
CA VAL A 331 -14.28 -3.38 11.13
C VAL A 331 -14.44 -4.87 11.38
N LYS A 332 -15.09 -5.58 10.46
CA LYS A 332 -15.31 -7.03 10.55
C LYS A 332 -14.38 -7.76 9.59
N ALA A 333 -13.91 -8.94 10.01
CA ALA A 333 -13.24 -9.90 9.13
C ALA A 333 -14.14 -11.14 8.94
N ARG A 334 -14.10 -11.75 7.73
CA ARG A 334 -14.73 -13.05 7.49
C ARG A 334 -13.79 -14.14 7.98
N GLY A 335 -14.29 -15.12 8.72
CA GLY A 335 -13.53 -16.28 9.21
C GLY A 335 -13.99 -16.73 10.57
N GLY A 336 -13.67 -17.96 10.94
CA GLY A 336 -14.04 -18.60 12.22
C GLY A 336 -13.14 -18.23 13.40
N TRP A 337 -12.76 -16.96 13.53
CA TRP A 337 -11.88 -16.47 14.59
C TRP A 337 -12.57 -16.57 15.96
N LYS A 338 -11.96 -17.26 16.91
CA LYS A 338 -12.50 -17.46 18.27
C LYS A 338 -12.09 -16.33 19.23
N GLU A 339 -11.02 -15.58 18.94
CA GLU A 339 -10.48 -14.55 19.83
C GLU A 339 -10.45 -13.18 19.15
N GLY A 340 -10.94 -12.15 19.82
CA GLY A 340 -11.10 -10.80 19.28
C GLY A 340 -9.78 -10.14 18.86
N TYR A 341 -8.66 -10.45 19.54
CA TYR A 341 -7.34 -9.90 19.18
C TYR A 341 -6.82 -10.46 17.84
N LEU A 342 -7.06 -11.75 17.52
CA LEU A 342 -6.69 -12.35 16.24
C LEU A 342 -7.44 -11.72 15.07
N VAL A 343 -8.70 -11.33 15.30
CA VAL A 343 -9.50 -10.60 14.30
C VAL A 343 -8.86 -9.25 14.00
N LEU A 344 -8.50 -8.48 15.04
CA LEU A 344 -7.89 -7.17 14.87
C LEU A 344 -6.52 -7.25 14.20
N LYS A 345 -5.72 -8.27 14.53
CA LYS A 345 -4.45 -8.55 13.86
C LYS A 345 -4.66 -8.79 12.36
N ALA A 346 -5.55 -9.70 12.00
CA ALA A 346 -5.84 -10.01 10.60
C ALA A 346 -6.37 -8.78 9.82
N ILE A 347 -7.14 -7.90 10.48
CA ILE A 347 -7.60 -6.65 9.89
C ILE A 347 -6.44 -5.69 9.67
N SER A 348 -5.55 -5.53 10.65
CA SER A 348 -4.38 -4.68 10.59
C SER A 348 -3.42 -5.11 9.46
N GLU A 349 -3.10 -6.39 9.39
CA GLU A 349 -2.26 -6.98 8.35
C GLU A 349 -2.83 -6.69 6.95
N GLN A 350 -4.14 -6.87 6.73
CA GLN A 350 -4.77 -6.59 5.43
C GLN A 350 -4.74 -5.09 5.06
N PHE A 351 -4.87 -4.19 6.03
CA PHE A 351 -4.69 -2.76 5.77
C PHE A 351 -3.24 -2.42 5.44
N LEU A 352 -2.26 -2.99 6.15
CA LEU A 352 -0.85 -2.79 5.87
C LEU A 352 -0.45 -3.31 4.48
N GLU A 353 -0.90 -4.52 4.11
CA GLU A 353 -0.70 -5.06 2.76
C GLU A 353 -1.30 -4.15 1.69
N SER A 354 -2.51 -3.63 1.92
CA SER A 354 -3.18 -2.72 0.98
C SER A 354 -2.45 -1.38 0.89
N ALA A 355 -1.99 -0.82 2.01
CA ALA A 355 -1.21 0.41 2.04
C ALA A 355 0.07 0.26 1.21
N LYS A 356 0.83 -0.82 1.45
CA LYS A 356 2.07 -1.14 0.71
C LYS A 356 1.81 -1.32 -0.78
N ALA A 357 0.85 -2.17 -1.15
CA ALA A 357 0.54 -2.49 -2.54
C ALA A 357 0.08 -1.26 -3.35
N LEU A 358 -0.63 -0.34 -2.71
CA LEU A 358 -1.17 0.86 -3.35
C LEU A 358 -0.29 2.10 -3.14
N LYS A 359 0.77 2.00 -2.31
CA LYS A 359 1.66 3.11 -1.91
C LYS A 359 0.88 4.31 -1.36
N ILE A 360 -0.17 4.07 -0.56
CA ILE A 360 -1.04 5.10 0.02
C ILE A 360 -0.96 5.11 1.55
N PRO A 361 -1.14 6.27 2.21
CA PRO A 361 -1.28 6.33 3.66
C PRO A 361 -2.68 5.89 4.10
N ILE A 362 -2.75 4.97 5.08
CA ILE A 362 -3.99 4.55 5.72
C ILE A 362 -3.95 4.96 7.19
N ILE A 363 -4.93 5.75 7.62
CA ILE A 363 -5.03 6.31 8.97
C ILE A 363 -6.19 5.63 9.70
N LEU A 364 -5.89 4.89 10.76
CA LEU A 364 -6.83 4.09 11.51
C LEU A 364 -7.11 4.73 12.88
N GLY A 365 -8.35 5.07 13.17
CA GLY A 365 -8.78 5.38 14.53
C GLY A 365 -8.76 4.13 15.40
N ALA A 366 -8.22 4.19 16.60
CA ALA A 366 -8.27 3.10 17.58
C ALA A 366 -8.75 3.59 18.95
N GLN A 367 -9.64 2.83 19.56
CA GLN A 367 -10.13 3.13 20.89
C GLN A 367 -9.22 2.48 21.93
N VAL A 368 -8.88 3.25 22.97
CA VAL A 368 -8.09 2.80 24.11
C VAL A 368 -9.02 2.59 25.31
N ASN A 369 -8.78 1.52 26.08
CA ASN A 369 -9.56 1.22 27.27
C ASN A 369 -9.34 2.28 28.36
N ARG A 370 -10.38 2.57 29.15
CA ARG A 370 -10.34 3.59 30.22
C ARG A 370 -9.32 3.25 31.29
N THR A 371 -9.20 1.99 31.67
CA THR A 371 -8.26 1.52 32.70
C THR A 371 -6.80 1.55 32.25
N ALA A 372 -6.55 1.33 30.95
CA ALA A 372 -5.19 1.32 30.40
C ALA A 372 -4.61 2.73 30.16
N ALA A 373 -5.44 3.78 30.17
CA ALA A 373 -5.02 5.16 29.95
C ALA A 373 -5.80 6.10 30.87
N ALA A 374 -5.57 6.00 32.19
CA ALA A 374 -6.27 6.80 33.21
C ALA A 374 -5.99 8.30 33.06
N ASN A 375 -4.78 8.67 32.64
CA ASN A 375 -4.38 10.06 32.37
C ASN A 375 -3.45 10.13 31.13
N MET A 376 -3.06 11.34 30.73
CA MET A 376 -2.16 11.56 29.59
C MET A 376 -0.78 10.92 29.80
N GLU A 377 -0.27 10.90 31.03
CA GLU A 377 1.07 10.39 31.35
C GLU A 377 1.14 8.87 31.15
N VAL A 378 0.03 8.18 31.45
CA VAL A 378 -0.10 6.70 31.33
C VAL A 378 -0.44 6.26 29.92
N LEU A 379 -0.82 7.18 29.01
CA LEU A 379 -1.06 6.84 27.61
C LEU A 379 0.25 6.42 26.92
N ARG A 380 0.44 5.12 26.77
CA ARG A 380 1.61 4.46 26.21
C ARG A 380 1.19 3.45 25.13
N LEU A 381 2.18 2.89 24.44
CA LEU A 381 1.94 1.81 23.47
C LEU A 381 1.19 0.63 24.10
N GLU A 382 1.55 0.26 25.34
CA GLU A 382 0.90 -0.82 26.07
C GLU A 382 -0.59 -0.56 26.32
N SER A 383 -1.04 0.70 26.27
CA SER A 383 -2.47 1.05 26.35
C SER A 383 -3.28 0.54 25.15
N LEU A 384 -2.61 0.15 24.07
CA LEU A 384 -3.18 -0.49 22.89
C LEU A 384 -3.22 -2.02 22.98
N ARG A 385 -2.66 -2.64 24.04
CA ARG A 385 -2.53 -4.11 24.17
C ARG A 385 -3.84 -4.88 24.00
N GLU A 386 -4.98 -4.31 24.37
CA GLU A 386 -6.29 -4.92 24.12
C GLU A 386 -6.71 -4.86 22.63
N ALA A 387 -6.03 -4.04 21.84
CA ALA A 387 -6.23 -3.94 20.40
C ALA A 387 -5.28 -4.87 19.60
N GLY A 388 -4.62 -5.83 20.26
CA GLY A 388 -3.75 -6.81 19.64
C GLY A 388 -2.45 -6.23 19.09
N ASP A 389 -1.89 -6.87 18.08
CA ASP A 389 -0.62 -6.52 17.45
C ASP A 389 -0.68 -5.25 16.56
N LEU A 390 -1.74 -4.41 16.69
CA LEU A 390 -1.88 -3.15 15.95
C LEU A 390 -0.62 -2.28 16.05
N GLU A 391 0.01 -2.31 17.22
CA GLU A 391 1.28 -1.62 17.44
C GLU A 391 2.39 -2.15 16.54
N GLN A 392 2.44 -3.48 16.32
CA GLN A 392 3.53 -4.10 15.54
C GLN A 392 3.45 -3.70 14.07
N ASP A 393 2.24 -3.67 13.51
CA ASP A 393 2.01 -3.37 12.09
C ASP A 393 2.14 -1.86 11.78
N ALA A 394 1.79 -1.00 12.76
CA ALA A 394 1.80 0.44 12.55
C ALA A 394 3.21 0.99 12.31
N ASN A 395 3.34 1.87 11.32
CA ASN A 395 4.52 2.69 11.10
C ASN A 395 4.56 3.88 12.07
N LEU A 396 3.39 4.47 12.32
CA LEU A 396 3.22 5.62 13.18
C LEU A 396 2.06 5.39 14.16
N VAL A 397 2.25 5.70 15.43
CA VAL A 397 1.21 5.64 16.46
C VAL A 397 1.13 6.98 17.19
N LEU A 398 -0.03 7.62 17.11
CA LEU A 398 -0.34 8.87 17.79
C LEU A 398 -1.31 8.61 18.94
N GLY A 399 -0.92 9.00 20.15
CA GLY A 399 -1.79 9.00 21.32
C GLY A 399 -2.48 10.36 21.48
N LEU A 400 -3.81 10.36 21.58
CA LEU A 400 -4.64 11.55 21.68
C LEU A 400 -5.21 11.72 23.07
N TRP A 401 -5.05 12.92 23.65
CA TRP A 401 -5.62 13.30 24.94
C TRP A 401 -6.23 14.71 24.92
N ASN A 402 -7.52 14.81 25.26
CA ASN A 402 -8.20 16.09 25.42
C ASN A 402 -8.16 16.50 26.91
N LYS A 403 -7.53 17.63 27.22
CA LYS A 403 -7.36 18.13 28.59
C LYS A 403 -8.69 18.32 29.31
N ALA A 404 -9.71 18.85 28.62
CA ALA A 404 -11.02 19.10 29.24
C ALA A 404 -11.75 17.81 29.64
N ARG A 405 -11.46 16.67 29.00
CA ARG A 405 -12.10 15.39 29.31
C ARG A 405 -11.41 14.61 30.42
N GLY A 406 -10.11 14.83 30.64
CA GLY A 406 -9.34 14.17 31.70
C GLY A 406 -9.77 14.58 33.11
N ALA A 407 -10.18 15.81 33.30
CA ALA A 407 -10.62 16.32 34.62
C ALA A 407 -12.05 15.87 34.99
N ALA A 408 -12.91 15.60 34.02
CA ALA A 408 -14.33 15.25 34.29
C ALA A 408 -14.55 13.79 34.67
N ASP A 409 -13.63 12.89 34.32
CA ASP A 409 -13.81 11.46 34.58
C ASP A 409 -13.49 11.07 36.03
N ASP A 410 -12.77 11.91 36.80
CA ASP A 410 -12.28 11.59 38.13
C ASP A 410 -13.11 12.23 39.28
N THR A 411 -13.85 13.30 39.02
CA THR A 411 -14.51 14.07 40.11
C THR A 411 -16.05 14.10 40.05
N GLY A 412 -16.65 13.68 38.92
CA GLY A 412 -18.12 13.78 38.77
C GLY A 412 -18.65 15.21 38.68
N GLU A 413 -17.78 16.21 38.80
CA GLU A 413 -18.14 17.63 38.70
C GLU A 413 -18.38 18.01 37.22
N PRO A 414 -19.35 18.87 36.91
CA PRO A 414 -19.52 19.43 35.58
C PRO A 414 -18.26 20.23 35.24
N TRP A 415 -17.43 19.68 34.36
CA TRP A 415 -16.23 20.36 33.84
C TRP A 415 -16.62 21.76 33.32
N GLU A 416 -15.84 22.78 33.68
CA GLU A 416 -15.97 24.12 33.11
C GLU A 416 -15.85 23.99 31.60
N ARG A 417 -16.89 24.43 30.89
CA ARG A 417 -17.00 24.33 29.44
C ARG A 417 -16.16 25.43 28.78
N ASP A 418 -14.85 25.37 28.95
CA ASP A 418 -13.96 26.23 28.18
C ASP A 418 -14.20 25.98 26.71
N ARG A 419 -14.58 27.02 25.98
CA ARG A 419 -14.80 26.99 24.54
C ARG A 419 -13.62 26.38 23.82
N LYS A 420 -12.39 26.74 24.24
CA LYS A 420 -11.14 26.23 23.70
C LYS A 420 -10.42 25.39 24.73
N THR A 421 -9.97 24.21 24.33
CA THR A 421 -9.19 23.32 25.17
C THR A 421 -7.91 22.89 24.47
N THR A 422 -6.97 22.37 25.25
CA THR A 422 -5.74 21.81 24.70
C THR A 422 -5.93 20.35 24.35
N LEU A 423 -5.60 20.01 23.10
CA LEU A 423 -5.52 18.66 22.60
C LEU A 423 -4.06 18.25 22.54
N TYR A 424 -3.67 17.27 23.33
CA TYR A 424 -2.31 16.75 23.36
C TYR A 424 -2.16 15.57 22.39
N ILE A 425 -1.06 15.58 21.63
CA ILE A 425 -0.67 14.52 20.70
C ILE A 425 0.67 13.97 21.16
N LYS A 426 0.69 12.68 21.51
CA LYS A 426 1.92 11.93 21.78
C LYS A 426 2.29 11.10 20.57
N VAL A 427 3.51 11.24 20.06
CA VAL A 427 4.07 10.30 19.08
C VAL A 427 4.63 9.11 19.84
N LEU A 428 3.85 8.04 19.95
CA LEU A 428 4.17 6.85 20.73
C LEU A 428 5.12 5.92 19.98
N LYS A 429 4.97 5.86 18.66
CA LYS A 429 5.82 5.11 17.74
C LYS A 429 6.00 5.90 16.46
N ASN A 430 7.20 5.90 15.91
CA ASN A 430 7.52 6.45 14.59
C ASN A 430 8.70 5.65 14.02
N ARG A 431 8.48 4.83 13.00
CA ARG A 431 9.54 4.00 12.41
C ARG A 431 10.60 4.83 11.68
N ASP A 432 10.16 5.92 11.05
CA ASP A 432 10.98 6.71 10.14
C ASP A 432 11.35 8.07 10.76
N GLY A 433 11.14 8.24 12.08
CA GLY A 433 11.37 9.53 12.73
C GLY A 433 11.44 9.45 14.25
N ILE A 434 11.24 10.60 14.89
CA ILE A 434 11.33 10.74 16.34
C ILE A 434 10.00 10.48 17.04
N THR A 435 10.07 10.05 18.30
CA THR A 435 8.93 10.01 19.22
C THR A 435 8.97 11.22 20.15
N THR A 436 7.81 11.64 20.65
CA THR A 436 7.74 12.70 21.66
C THR A 436 8.21 12.16 23.02
N LYS A 437 8.86 13.02 23.84
CA LYS A 437 9.16 12.69 25.22
C LYS A 437 7.85 12.49 25.99
N PRO A 438 7.78 11.57 26.97
CA PRO A 438 6.56 11.29 27.72
C PRO A 438 5.93 12.51 28.37
N ASP A 439 6.75 13.45 28.84
CA ASP A 439 6.40 14.69 29.53
C ASP A 439 6.21 15.90 28.60
N LYS A 440 6.52 15.77 27.31
CA LYS A 440 6.45 16.86 26.32
C LYS A 440 5.70 16.44 25.07
N PRO A 441 4.37 16.21 25.15
CA PRO A 441 3.54 15.98 23.99
C PRO A 441 3.42 17.25 23.15
N GLU A 442 3.15 17.09 21.86
CA GLU A 442 2.69 18.22 21.04
C GLU A 442 1.30 18.66 21.46
N SER A 443 1.00 19.93 21.27
CA SER A 443 -0.27 20.49 21.69
C SER A 443 -0.92 21.31 20.57
N LEU A 444 -2.21 21.05 20.38
CA LEU A 444 -3.08 21.78 19.46
C LEU A 444 -4.19 22.47 20.28
N VAL A 445 -4.78 23.48 19.69
CA VAL A 445 -5.97 24.15 20.25
C VAL A 445 -7.21 23.55 19.62
N PHE A 446 -8.11 23.04 20.42
CA PHE A 446 -9.41 22.52 20.00
C PHE A 446 -10.53 23.47 20.37
N ASP A 447 -11.11 24.15 19.40
CA ASP A 447 -12.33 24.95 19.54
C ASP A 447 -13.53 24.00 19.46
N GLN A 448 -14.00 23.54 20.60
CA GLN A 448 -14.99 22.48 20.73
C GLN A 448 -16.35 22.82 20.08
N PRO A 449 -16.92 24.03 20.23
CA PRO A 449 -18.19 24.40 19.61
C PRO A 449 -18.23 24.30 18.10
N ILE A 450 -17.12 24.58 17.43
CA ILE A 450 -17.04 24.51 15.96
C ILE A 450 -16.25 23.30 15.48
N LEU A 451 -15.85 22.41 16.38
CA LEU A 451 -15.07 21.20 16.09
C LEU A 451 -13.75 21.45 15.34
N LYS A 452 -13.18 22.65 15.45
CA LYS A 452 -11.98 23.06 14.73
C LYS A 452 -10.73 22.89 15.59
N ILE A 453 -9.71 22.29 14.99
CA ILE A 453 -8.41 22.11 15.64
C ILE A 453 -7.39 22.96 14.87
N THR A 454 -6.53 23.69 15.60
CA THR A 454 -5.53 24.60 15.05
C THR A 454 -4.21 24.49 15.79
N ASP A 455 -3.13 24.94 15.17
CA ASP A 455 -1.84 25.11 15.85
C ASP A 455 -1.93 26.12 16.98
N LYS A 456 -1.20 25.88 18.06
CA LYS A 456 -1.17 26.77 19.23
C LYS A 456 -0.61 28.17 18.89
N THR A 457 0.24 28.28 17.89
CA THR A 457 0.88 29.52 17.44
C THR A 457 -0.02 30.39 16.56
N LYS A 458 -1.10 29.85 15.99
CA LYS A 458 -2.04 30.58 15.10
C LYS A 458 -3.21 31.20 15.85
N THR A 459 -3.19 31.28 17.19
CA THR A 459 -4.23 31.91 18.01
C THR A 459 -4.05 33.43 18.20
N GLY A 460 -3.33 34.10 17.32
CA GLY A 460 -3.22 35.54 17.25
C GLY A 460 -4.15 36.10 16.18
N THR A 461 -5.20 36.81 16.62
CA THR A 461 -6.10 37.72 15.86
C THR A 461 -7.04 37.05 14.83
N TYR A 462 -8.25 36.84 15.25
CA TYR A 462 -9.48 37.02 14.46
C TYR A 462 -10.36 38.08 15.13
#